data_451b9443286f5acbec9f6550b63f5bc8
#
_entry.id   451b9443286f5acbec9f6550b63f5bc8
#
_cell.length_a   1.000
_cell.length_b   1.000
_cell.length_c   1.000
_cell.angle_alpha   90.00
_cell.angle_beta   90.00
_cell.angle_gamma   90.00
#
_symmetry.space_group_name_H-M   'P 1'
#
loop_
_entity.id
_entity.type
_entity.pdbx_description
1 polymer ?
#
loop_
_entity_poly.entity_id
_entity_poly.type
_entity_poly.pdbx_seq_one_letter_code
_entity_poly.pdbx_strand_id
1 'polypeptide(L)'
;KCPMRSSCFPVLAREAAEEADIVVTNHSMLGVQSTGTPVLPESAAFVVDEAHELADRVTGQLTASISKGDVSSLVRLLRRESILATELEGAGDEVTEALDELDEGRLEALPVPLADGLSRMLGELQQAREDVNDLGDKDEAAAAAKALARGRVKALADVVEQLLSDGVGEGSLVPWVARDGE
;
A
#
# COMPACT_ATOMS: atom_id res chain seq x y z
N LYS A 1 7.29 18.57 -7.93
CA LYS A 1 6.73 19.34 -6.78
C LYS A 1 5.29 19.69 -7.14
N CYS A 2 4.32 19.43 -6.22
CA CYS A 2 2.91 19.76 -6.46
C CYS A 2 2.73 21.29 -6.60
N PRO A 3 2.07 21.80 -7.66
CA PRO A 3 1.86 23.23 -7.86
C PRO A 3 0.94 23.85 -6.79
N MET A 4 0.08 23.04 -6.17
CA MET A 4 -0.86 23.46 -5.12
C MET A 4 -0.27 23.46 -3.70
N ARG A 5 1.04 23.27 -3.53
CA ARG A 5 1.65 23.12 -2.22
C ARG A 5 1.35 24.28 -1.25
N SER A 6 1.37 25.51 -1.74
CA SER A 6 1.13 26.71 -0.94
C SER A 6 -0.32 26.91 -0.49
N SER A 7 -1.27 26.20 -1.10
CA SER A 7 -2.70 26.21 -0.76
C SER A 7 -3.23 24.85 -0.33
N CYS A 8 -2.32 23.88 -0.16
CA CYS A 8 -2.68 22.51 0.20
C CYS A 8 -3.00 22.41 1.69
N PHE A 9 -4.26 22.14 2.04
CA PHE A 9 -4.68 22.04 3.46
C PHE A 9 -3.83 21.11 4.31
N PRO A 10 -3.47 19.87 3.88
CA PRO A 10 -2.57 19.00 4.66
C PRO A 10 -1.18 19.60 4.90
N VAL A 11 -0.64 20.37 3.96
CA VAL A 11 0.66 21.03 4.13
C VAL A 11 0.56 22.15 5.15
N LEU A 12 -0.44 23.03 4.98
CA LEU A 12 -0.70 24.14 5.89
C LEU A 12 -1.01 23.67 7.32
N ALA A 13 -1.75 22.56 7.46
CA ALA A 13 -2.04 21.97 8.76
C ALA A 13 -0.76 21.45 9.47
N ARG A 14 0.17 20.85 8.73
CA ARG A 14 1.47 20.41 9.29
C ARG A 14 2.35 21.60 9.72
N GLU A 15 2.44 22.62 8.86
CA GLU A 15 3.18 23.84 9.18
C GLU A 15 2.60 24.52 10.42
N ALA A 16 1.27 24.59 10.57
CA ALA A 16 0.63 25.12 11.78
C ALA A 16 0.87 24.24 13.03
N ALA A 17 0.94 22.93 12.85
CA ALA A 17 1.22 22.00 13.95
C ALA A 17 2.65 22.13 14.49
N GLU A 18 3.62 22.47 13.64
CA GLU A 18 5.02 22.70 14.06
C GLU A 18 5.17 23.91 14.99
N GLU A 19 4.27 24.90 14.88
CA GLU A 19 4.29 26.14 15.68
C GLU A 19 3.36 26.07 16.91
N ALA A 20 2.57 24.99 17.06
CA ALA A 20 1.56 24.88 18.09
C ALA A 20 2.12 24.30 19.40
N ASP A 21 1.69 24.83 20.54
CA ASP A 21 2.00 24.28 21.87
C ASP A 21 1.27 22.95 22.13
N ILE A 22 0.10 22.75 21.52
CA ILE A 22 -0.74 21.54 21.64
C ILE A 22 -1.25 21.16 20.26
N VAL A 23 -1.03 19.90 19.89
CA VAL A 23 -1.55 19.31 18.65
C VAL A 23 -2.55 18.21 18.99
N VAL A 24 -3.77 18.33 18.48
CA VAL A 24 -4.81 17.29 18.58
C VAL A 24 -4.90 16.55 17.28
N THR A 25 -4.81 15.23 17.34
CA THR A 25 -4.82 14.37 16.16
C THR A 25 -5.56 13.05 16.46
N ASN A 26 -5.70 12.18 15.48
CA ASN A 26 -6.28 10.85 15.67
C ASN A 26 -5.20 9.77 15.80
N HIS A 27 -5.58 8.58 16.29
CA HIS A 27 -4.68 7.43 16.48
C HIS A 27 -4.01 6.98 15.18
N SER A 28 -4.70 7.11 14.03
CA SER A 28 -4.14 6.72 12.74
C SER A 28 -2.89 7.53 12.37
N MET A 29 -2.82 8.80 12.78
CA MET A 29 -1.63 9.63 12.56
C MET A 29 -0.44 9.16 13.40
N LEU A 30 -0.68 8.65 14.61
CA LEU A 30 0.35 8.01 15.43
C LEU A 30 0.82 6.70 14.76
N GLY A 31 -0.10 5.92 14.18
CA GLY A 31 0.23 4.74 13.40
C GLY A 31 1.13 5.08 12.20
N VAL A 32 0.79 6.10 11.43
CA VAL A 32 1.64 6.56 10.31
C VAL A 32 3.01 7.05 10.81
N GLN A 33 3.05 7.78 11.92
CA GLN A 33 4.32 8.22 12.54
C GLN A 33 5.21 7.02 12.90
N SER A 34 4.63 5.93 13.41
CA SER A 34 5.37 4.72 13.78
C SER A 34 6.03 3.99 12.61
N THR A 35 5.58 4.23 11.37
CA THR A 35 6.22 3.68 10.15
C THR A 35 7.50 4.42 9.74
N GLY A 36 7.93 5.41 10.53
CA GLY A 36 9.09 6.25 10.21
C GLY A 36 8.76 7.42 9.27
N THR A 37 7.48 7.62 8.92
CA THR A 37 7.03 8.78 8.13
C THR A 37 6.72 9.94 9.07
N PRO A 38 7.52 11.01 9.11
CA PRO A 38 7.30 12.13 10.04
C PRO A 38 6.06 12.92 9.59
N VAL A 39 4.95 12.77 10.31
CA VAL A 39 3.68 13.44 10.04
C VAL A 39 3.24 14.36 11.19
N LEU A 40 3.77 14.13 12.38
CA LEU A 40 3.54 14.94 13.58
C LEU A 40 4.84 15.60 14.01
N PRO A 41 4.79 16.79 14.62
CA PRO A 41 5.97 17.43 15.21
C PRO A 41 6.50 16.62 16.39
N GLU A 42 7.78 16.83 16.73
CA GLU A 42 8.36 16.27 17.96
C GLU A 42 7.61 16.78 19.18
N SER A 43 7.24 15.87 20.07
CA SER A 43 6.44 16.20 21.25
C SER A 43 7.09 15.64 22.51
N ALA A 44 7.07 16.43 23.59
CA ALA A 44 7.61 16.04 24.88
C ALA A 44 6.71 15.04 25.63
N ALA A 45 5.41 15.01 25.30
CA ALA A 45 4.43 14.13 25.92
C ALA A 45 3.27 13.83 24.97
N PHE A 46 2.66 12.66 25.15
CA PHE A 46 1.44 12.26 24.47
C PHE A 46 0.36 11.97 25.49
N VAL A 47 -0.84 12.50 25.24
CA VAL A 47 -2.06 12.14 25.98
C VAL A 47 -2.96 11.39 25.00
N VAL A 48 -3.25 10.15 25.30
CA VAL A 48 -4.05 9.29 24.43
C VAL A 48 -5.41 9.08 25.07
N ASP A 49 -6.45 9.62 24.45
CA ASP A 49 -7.83 9.33 24.77
C ASP A 49 -8.23 7.99 24.14
N GLU A 50 -9.19 7.25 24.71
CA GLU A 50 -9.62 5.93 24.23
C GLU A 50 -8.41 4.99 23.94
N ALA A 51 -7.43 4.97 24.85
CA ALA A 51 -6.17 4.27 24.65
C ALA A 51 -6.33 2.76 24.33
N HIS A 52 -7.48 2.17 24.67
CA HIS A 52 -7.80 0.79 24.34
C HIS A 52 -7.96 0.54 22.83
N GLU A 53 -8.30 1.56 22.04
CA GLU A 53 -8.39 1.47 20.58
C GLU A 53 -7.02 1.67 19.89
N LEU A 54 -6.03 2.21 20.59
CA LEU A 54 -4.76 2.61 19.97
C LEU A 54 -4.06 1.44 19.29
N ALA A 55 -3.99 0.29 19.93
CA ALA A 55 -3.33 -0.90 19.40
C ALA A 55 -3.96 -1.33 18.06
N ASP A 56 -5.29 -1.42 18.01
CA ASP A 56 -6.02 -1.83 16.81
C ASP A 56 -5.85 -0.81 15.67
N ARG A 57 -5.90 0.49 16.00
CA ARG A 57 -5.72 1.56 15.02
C ARG A 57 -4.30 1.59 14.45
N VAL A 58 -3.29 1.40 15.29
CA VAL A 58 -1.89 1.34 14.85
C VAL A 58 -1.66 0.08 14.03
N THR A 59 -2.14 -1.08 14.47
CA THR A 59 -2.05 -2.34 13.72
C THR A 59 -2.70 -2.19 12.35
N GLY A 60 -3.89 -1.60 12.26
CA GLY A 60 -4.56 -1.35 10.98
C GLY A 60 -3.76 -0.46 10.03
N GLN A 61 -2.97 0.50 10.54
CA GLN A 61 -2.08 1.33 9.70
C GLN A 61 -0.82 0.58 9.24
N LEU A 62 -0.38 -0.42 10.00
CA LEU A 62 0.77 -1.26 9.68
C LEU A 62 0.40 -2.48 8.82
N THR A 63 -0.90 -2.77 8.71
CA THR A 63 -1.40 -3.89 7.92
C THR A 63 -1.52 -3.46 6.45
N ALA A 64 -0.90 -4.22 5.58
CA ALA A 64 -1.10 -4.13 4.14
C ALA A 64 -1.81 -5.40 3.65
N SER A 65 -2.68 -5.27 2.68
CA SER A 65 -3.42 -6.39 2.12
C SER A 65 -3.29 -6.43 0.59
N ILE A 66 -3.45 -7.60 0.04
CA ILE A 66 -3.56 -7.85 -1.40
C ILE A 66 -4.79 -8.72 -1.64
N SER A 67 -5.63 -8.30 -2.56
CA SER A 67 -6.83 -9.01 -2.96
C SER A 67 -6.96 -9.10 -4.48
N LYS A 68 -7.81 -10.03 -4.96
CA LYS A 68 -8.21 -10.08 -6.37
C LYS A 68 -8.76 -8.74 -6.85
N GLY A 69 -9.49 -8.02 -5.99
CA GLY A 69 -10.06 -6.71 -6.29
C GLY A 69 -9.00 -5.64 -6.56
N ASP A 70 -7.88 -5.67 -5.82
CA ASP A 70 -6.77 -4.73 -6.00
C ASP A 70 -6.09 -4.94 -7.35
N VAL A 71 -5.78 -6.20 -7.69
CA VAL A 71 -5.18 -6.56 -8.99
C VAL A 71 -6.11 -6.18 -10.14
N SER A 72 -7.39 -6.55 -10.07
CA SER A 72 -8.38 -6.24 -11.11
C SER A 72 -8.58 -4.73 -11.29
N SER A 73 -8.50 -3.96 -10.22
CA SER A 73 -8.60 -2.51 -10.26
C SER A 73 -7.38 -1.87 -10.90
N LEU A 74 -6.19 -2.39 -10.61
CA LEU A 74 -4.94 -1.96 -11.24
C LEU A 74 -4.93 -2.31 -12.74
N VAL A 75 -5.28 -3.53 -13.12
CA VAL A 75 -5.38 -3.97 -14.53
C VAL A 75 -6.32 -3.04 -15.32
N ARG A 76 -7.49 -2.72 -14.76
CA ARG A 76 -8.42 -1.76 -15.40
C ARG A 76 -7.82 -0.36 -15.58
N LEU A 77 -7.07 0.10 -14.57
CA LEU A 77 -6.38 1.39 -14.64
C LEU A 77 -5.32 1.39 -15.75
N LEU A 78 -4.45 0.38 -15.80
CA LEU A 78 -3.40 0.24 -16.82
C LEU A 78 -3.98 0.16 -18.23
N ARG A 79 -5.05 -0.60 -18.43
CA ARG A 79 -5.75 -0.69 -19.73
C ARG A 79 -6.33 0.64 -20.20
N ARG A 80 -6.79 1.52 -19.30
CA ARG A 80 -7.25 2.87 -19.65
C ARG A 80 -6.12 3.73 -20.21
N GLU A 81 -4.91 3.51 -19.71
CA GLU A 81 -3.69 4.17 -20.20
C GLU A 81 -3.04 3.45 -21.40
N SER A 82 -3.75 2.49 -22.01
CA SER A 82 -3.29 1.69 -23.15
C SER A 82 -2.09 0.79 -22.85
N ILE A 83 -1.88 0.44 -21.58
CA ILE A 83 -0.85 -0.51 -21.15
C ILE A 83 -1.47 -1.92 -21.16
N LEU A 84 -0.77 -2.87 -21.79
CA LEU A 84 -1.14 -4.27 -21.74
C LEU A 84 -0.87 -4.83 -20.34
N ALA A 85 -1.86 -5.46 -19.75
CA ALA A 85 -1.79 -6.00 -18.39
C ALA A 85 -2.36 -7.42 -18.30
N THR A 86 -2.29 -8.19 -19.41
CA THR A 86 -2.83 -9.56 -19.47
C THR A 86 -2.02 -10.52 -18.60
N GLU A 87 -0.70 -10.40 -18.61
CA GLU A 87 0.18 -11.25 -17.81
C GLU A 87 0.03 -10.94 -16.30
N LEU A 88 -0.13 -9.67 -15.95
CA LEU A 88 -0.42 -9.26 -14.58
C LEU A 88 -1.77 -9.80 -14.09
N GLU A 89 -2.80 -9.80 -14.95
CA GLU A 89 -4.10 -10.40 -14.65
C GLU A 89 -3.96 -11.91 -14.42
N GLY A 90 -3.23 -12.61 -15.30
CA GLY A 90 -2.96 -14.04 -15.15
C GLY A 90 -2.20 -14.37 -13.86
N ALA A 91 -1.17 -13.59 -13.51
CA ALA A 91 -0.45 -13.76 -12.26
C ALA A 91 -1.37 -13.50 -11.03
N GLY A 92 -2.30 -12.56 -11.14
CA GLY A 92 -3.32 -12.31 -10.12
C GLY A 92 -4.30 -13.45 -9.94
N ASP A 93 -4.69 -14.10 -11.02
CA ASP A 93 -5.55 -15.29 -10.95
C ASP A 93 -4.80 -16.48 -10.32
N GLU A 94 -3.54 -16.71 -10.64
CA GLU A 94 -2.70 -17.74 -10.00
C GLU A 94 -2.56 -17.51 -8.48
N VAL A 95 -2.32 -16.27 -8.05
CA VAL A 95 -2.29 -15.94 -6.62
C VAL A 95 -3.65 -16.19 -5.97
N THR A 96 -4.75 -15.86 -6.65
CA THR A 96 -6.09 -16.09 -6.15
C THR A 96 -6.37 -17.59 -5.98
N GLU A 97 -6.04 -18.41 -6.98
CA GLU A 97 -6.19 -19.87 -6.90
C GLU A 97 -5.38 -20.46 -5.76
N ALA A 98 -4.13 -20.02 -5.57
CA ALA A 98 -3.30 -20.47 -4.47
C ALA A 98 -3.86 -20.06 -3.09
N LEU A 99 -4.48 -18.87 -2.98
CA LEU A 99 -5.14 -18.41 -1.74
C LEU A 99 -6.43 -19.19 -1.46
N ASP A 100 -7.19 -19.56 -2.49
CA ASP A 100 -8.45 -20.30 -2.34
C ASP A 100 -8.23 -21.71 -1.78
N GLU A 101 -7.03 -22.28 -1.96
CA GLU A 101 -6.62 -23.58 -1.40
C GLU A 101 -6.21 -23.51 0.08
N LEU A 102 -6.04 -22.31 0.63
CA LEU A 102 -5.60 -22.10 2.01
C LEU A 102 -6.77 -21.87 2.96
N ASP A 103 -6.61 -22.37 4.19
CA ASP A 103 -7.51 -22.01 5.28
C ASP A 103 -7.25 -20.58 5.77
N GLU A 104 -8.30 -19.94 6.30
CA GLU A 104 -8.14 -18.66 6.98
C GLU A 104 -7.25 -18.77 8.21
N GLY A 105 -6.42 -17.78 8.41
CA GLY A 105 -5.57 -17.71 9.58
C GLY A 105 -4.13 -17.31 9.26
N ARG A 106 -3.29 -17.41 10.30
CA ARG A 106 -1.88 -17.06 10.21
C ARG A 106 -1.11 -18.10 9.39
N LEU A 107 -0.26 -17.62 8.50
CA LEU A 107 0.70 -18.43 7.79
C LEU A 107 2.06 -18.38 8.53
N GLU A 108 2.64 -19.56 8.81
CA GLU A 108 4.00 -19.65 9.38
C GLU A 108 5.08 -19.47 8.30
N ALA A 109 4.76 -19.83 7.06
CA ALA A 109 5.58 -19.62 5.88
C ALA A 109 4.67 -19.50 4.66
N LEU A 110 5.15 -18.87 3.61
CA LEU A 110 4.42 -18.83 2.34
C LEU A 110 4.47 -20.21 1.67
N PRO A 111 3.32 -20.81 1.33
CA PRO A 111 3.28 -22.01 0.50
C PRO A 111 3.92 -21.78 -0.86
N VAL A 112 4.60 -22.79 -1.40
CA VAL A 112 5.33 -22.68 -2.68
C VAL A 112 4.46 -22.15 -3.82
N PRO A 113 3.24 -22.64 -4.06
CA PRO A 113 2.39 -22.11 -5.14
C PRO A 113 2.06 -20.61 -4.97
N LEU A 114 1.83 -20.18 -3.73
CA LEU A 114 1.58 -18.76 -3.45
C LEU A 114 2.84 -17.91 -3.65
N ALA A 115 4.00 -18.38 -3.20
CA ALA A 115 5.27 -17.69 -3.39
C ALA A 115 5.65 -17.56 -4.88
N ASP A 116 5.41 -18.60 -5.68
CA ASP A 116 5.66 -18.61 -7.12
C ASP A 116 4.73 -17.60 -7.83
N GLY A 117 3.42 -17.63 -7.53
CA GLY A 117 2.45 -16.67 -8.06
C GLY A 117 2.77 -15.22 -7.70
N LEU A 118 3.14 -14.96 -6.44
CA LEU A 118 3.57 -13.63 -6.00
C LEU A 118 4.85 -13.17 -6.69
N SER A 119 5.82 -14.07 -6.89
CA SER A 119 7.08 -13.75 -7.58
C SER A 119 6.84 -13.39 -9.03
N ARG A 120 5.96 -14.12 -9.72
CA ARG A 120 5.54 -13.79 -11.09
C ARG A 120 4.82 -12.46 -11.13
N MET A 121 3.87 -12.23 -10.22
CA MET A 121 3.15 -10.95 -10.11
C MET A 121 4.10 -9.78 -9.89
N LEU A 122 5.15 -9.93 -9.07
CA LEU A 122 6.16 -8.90 -8.86
C LEU A 122 6.89 -8.54 -10.15
N GLY A 123 7.27 -9.55 -10.96
CA GLY A 123 7.87 -9.32 -12.27
C GLY A 123 6.96 -8.50 -13.19
N GLU A 124 5.68 -8.84 -13.26
CA GLU A 124 4.70 -8.11 -14.07
C GLU A 124 4.44 -6.67 -13.56
N LEU A 125 4.47 -6.46 -12.24
CA LEU A 125 4.37 -5.13 -11.63
C LEU A 125 5.60 -4.27 -11.95
N GLN A 126 6.78 -4.86 -12.00
CA GLN A 126 8.02 -4.16 -12.41
C GLN A 126 7.93 -3.74 -13.87
N GLN A 127 7.47 -4.62 -14.76
CA GLN A 127 7.24 -4.28 -16.17
C GLN A 127 6.19 -3.18 -16.31
N ALA A 128 5.05 -3.29 -15.64
CA ALA A 128 4.02 -2.26 -15.64
C ALA A 128 4.54 -0.90 -15.16
N ARG A 129 5.47 -0.89 -14.20
CA ARG A 129 6.12 0.35 -13.73
C ARG A 129 6.97 1.00 -14.82
N GLU A 130 7.69 0.21 -15.61
CA GLU A 130 8.46 0.70 -16.76
C GLU A 130 7.52 1.27 -17.81
N ASP A 131 6.48 0.54 -18.19
CA ASP A 131 5.48 0.97 -19.17
C ASP A 131 4.79 2.28 -18.76
N VAL A 132 4.43 2.41 -17.48
CA VAL A 132 3.85 3.66 -16.93
C VAL A 132 4.87 4.81 -17.01
N ASN A 133 6.15 4.56 -16.76
CA ASN A 133 7.18 5.60 -16.84
C ASN A 133 7.37 6.11 -18.28
N ASP A 134 7.19 5.24 -19.26
CA ASP A 134 7.33 5.55 -20.69
C ASP A 134 6.11 6.32 -21.26
N LEU A 135 5.00 6.40 -20.52
CA LEU A 135 3.87 7.26 -20.91
C LEU A 135 4.29 8.71 -21.02
N GLY A 136 3.88 9.35 -22.10
CA GLY A 136 4.13 10.78 -22.35
C GLY A 136 3.20 11.67 -21.51
N ASP A 137 3.74 12.77 -21.00
CA ASP A 137 2.97 13.80 -20.27
C ASP A 137 2.43 14.82 -21.28
N LYS A 138 1.37 14.46 -22.03
CA LYS A 138 0.82 15.30 -23.09
C LYS A 138 0.08 16.54 -22.57
N ASP A 139 -0.52 16.42 -21.41
CA ASP A 139 -1.27 17.47 -20.71
C ASP A 139 -1.33 17.16 -19.21
N GLU A 140 -1.94 18.07 -18.43
CA GLU A 140 -2.04 17.93 -16.97
C GLU A 140 -2.88 16.69 -16.55
N ALA A 141 -3.90 16.33 -17.33
CA ALA A 141 -4.73 15.17 -17.09
C ALA A 141 -3.93 13.87 -17.30
N ALA A 142 -3.13 13.79 -18.38
CA ALA A 142 -2.24 12.66 -18.64
C ALA A 142 -1.17 12.51 -17.55
N ALA A 143 -0.57 13.62 -17.12
CA ALA A 143 0.39 13.62 -16.02
C ALA A 143 -0.23 13.14 -14.69
N ALA A 144 -1.46 13.55 -14.40
CA ALA A 144 -2.20 13.07 -13.21
C ALA A 144 -2.54 11.58 -13.29
N ALA A 145 -3.00 11.09 -14.45
CA ALA A 145 -3.29 9.68 -14.68
C ALA A 145 -2.03 8.81 -14.53
N LYS A 146 -0.92 9.22 -15.12
CA LYS A 146 0.39 8.59 -14.98
C LYS A 146 0.84 8.53 -13.51
N ALA A 147 0.70 9.62 -12.77
CA ALA A 147 1.06 9.68 -11.36
C ALA A 147 0.19 8.71 -10.52
N LEU A 148 -1.11 8.62 -10.81
CA LEU A 148 -2.03 7.68 -10.17
C LEU A 148 -1.64 6.22 -10.48
N ALA A 149 -1.40 5.88 -11.74
CA ALA A 149 -1.00 4.54 -12.16
C ALA A 149 0.32 4.14 -11.49
N ARG A 150 1.32 5.03 -11.51
CA ARG A 150 2.61 4.82 -10.83
C ARG A 150 2.44 4.54 -9.33
N GLY A 151 1.60 5.33 -8.65
CA GLY A 151 1.32 5.16 -7.22
C GLY A 151 0.67 3.81 -6.92
N ARG A 152 -0.27 3.37 -7.75
CA ARG A 152 -0.96 2.10 -7.59
C ARG A 152 -0.06 0.88 -7.86
N VAL A 153 0.72 0.93 -8.94
CA VAL A 153 1.72 -0.12 -9.25
C VAL A 153 2.71 -0.25 -8.10
N LYS A 154 3.25 0.89 -7.64
CA LYS A 154 4.20 0.90 -6.53
C LYS A 154 3.61 0.31 -5.26
N ALA A 155 2.41 0.74 -4.86
CA ALA A 155 1.77 0.28 -3.63
C ALA A 155 1.57 -1.25 -3.63
N LEU A 156 1.12 -1.82 -4.75
CA LEU A 156 0.94 -3.27 -4.87
C LEU A 156 2.29 -4.01 -4.88
N ALA A 157 3.28 -3.48 -5.59
CA ALA A 157 4.63 -4.06 -5.61
C ALA A 157 5.27 -4.08 -4.23
N ASP A 158 5.17 -2.98 -3.47
CA ASP A 158 5.71 -2.88 -2.10
C ASP A 158 5.11 -3.98 -1.19
N VAL A 159 3.81 -4.28 -1.30
CA VAL A 159 3.15 -5.34 -0.52
C VAL A 159 3.66 -6.72 -0.93
N VAL A 160 3.77 -6.99 -2.24
CA VAL A 160 4.27 -8.27 -2.75
C VAL A 160 5.73 -8.49 -2.37
N GLU A 161 6.57 -7.46 -2.48
CA GLU A 161 7.97 -7.51 -2.05
C GLU A 161 8.10 -7.83 -0.55
N GLN A 162 7.26 -7.21 0.29
CA GLN A 162 7.25 -7.50 1.73
C GLN A 162 6.89 -8.95 2.02
N LEU A 163 5.86 -9.48 1.35
CA LEU A 163 5.45 -10.89 1.52
C LEU A 163 6.55 -11.87 1.09
N LEU A 164 7.27 -11.55 0.02
CA LEU A 164 8.38 -12.38 -0.50
C LEU A 164 9.69 -12.21 0.27
N SER A 165 9.76 -11.24 1.18
CA SER A 165 10.96 -11.00 1.98
C SER A 165 11.17 -12.06 3.05
N ASP A 166 12.41 -12.14 3.58
CA ASP A 166 12.76 -13.04 4.69
C ASP A 166 12.02 -12.70 6.00
N GLY A 167 11.35 -11.55 6.06
CA GLY A 167 10.63 -11.07 7.24
C GLY A 167 9.53 -12.01 7.74
N VAL A 168 8.95 -12.84 6.85
CA VAL A 168 7.99 -13.89 7.23
C VAL A 168 8.70 -15.00 8.01
N GLY A 169 9.84 -15.49 7.51
CA GLY A 169 10.63 -16.53 8.18
C GLY A 169 11.29 -16.06 9.47
N GLU A 170 11.70 -14.79 9.52
CA GLU A 170 12.31 -14.16 10.71
C GLU A 170 11.28 -13.70 11.76
N GLY A 171 9.97 -13.74 11.43
CA GLY A 171 8.90 -13.35 12.33
C GLY A 171 8.72 -11.84 12.50
N SER A 172 9.35 -11.03 11.66
CA SER A 172 9.15 -9.58 11.62
C SER A 172 7.88 -9.19 10.85
N LEU A 173 7.37 -10.09 10.00
CA LEU A 173 6.08 -10.00 9.32
C LEU A 173 5.18 -11.17 9.72
N VAL A 174 3.91 -10.88 9.88
CA VAL A 174 2.89 -11.88 10.20
C VAL A 174 1.89 -11.92 9.04
N PRO A 175 2.10 -12.80 8.05
CA PRO A 175 1.14 -12.97 6.98
C PRO A 175 -0.04 -13.79 7.47
N TRP A 176 -1.23 -13.44 6.97
CA TRP A 176 -2.40 -14.25 7.25
C TRP A 176 -3.41 -14.17 6.10
N VAL A 177 -4.20 -15.23 5.95
CA VAL A 177 -5.28 -15.32 5.00
C VAL A 177 -6.57 -14.91 5.69
N ALA A 178 -7.26 -13.93 5.11
CA ALA A 178 -8.61 -13.54 5.51
C ALA A 178 -9.52 -13.64 4.28
N ARG A 179 -10.77 -14.01 4.49
CA ARG A 179 -11.82 -13.94 3.47
C ARG A 179 -12.70 -12.75 3.78
N ASP A 180 -13.04 -11.98 2.76
CA ASP A 180 -14.01 -10.90 2.94
C ASP A 180 -15.33 -11.54 3.39
N GLY A 181 -15.73 -11.26 4.63
CA GLY A 181 -17.02 -11.69 5.14
C GLY A 181 -18.14 -10.98 4.39
N GLU A 182 -19.21 -11.72 4.06
CA GLU A 182 -20.50 -11.17 3.61
C GLU A 182 -21.11 -10.22 4.64
#